data_6f58131168a01c9f55f27daa88933de8
#
_entry.id   6f58131168a01c9f55f27daa88933de8
#
_cell.length_a   1.000
_cell.length_b   1.000
_cell.length_c   1.000
_cell.angle_alpha   90.00
_cell.angle_beta   90.00
_cell.angle_gamma   90.00
#
_symmetry.space_group_name_H-M   'P 1'
#
loop_
_entity.id
_entity.type
_entity.pdbx_description
1 polymer ?
#
loop_
_entity_poly.entity_id
_entity_poly.type
_entity_poly.pdbx_seq_one_letter_code
_entity_poly.pdbx_strand_id
1 'polypeptide(L)'
;MTTHVGLIGSGNITQTHARAASAIPGVQISAIYGTNPQTVNNLATEHRATPYHDFTAFLAHKPMNAVILGTPSGLHAQQGIAAAQQGLHVLTEKPIDITTKNADALISAADKSKVKLAVIFQDRLKPNIQRLKQWLDCGLVGKPLLVDARVKWYRPPDYYSNSNWRGTFALDGGGALINQAIHTVDLLLYLLGDVARVQARTATVLHKIEAEDTAVANLEFASGAVGTLLATTAAYPGYPRRLEITGTEGTVILEHDRITAADLRNPPPDFATITAGDSNQSASSAAVTDISGHKAILEDFLQAIANNTQPICDGREGRRSLALVEAIYTSARASKV
;
A
#
# COMPACT_ATOMS: atom_id res chain seq x y z
N MET A 1 -20.11 5.87 -20.03
CA MET A 1 -20.81 4.79 -19.28
C MET A 1 -20.54 5.00 -17.80
N THR A 2 -21.51 4.75 -16.93
CA THR A 2 -21.30 4.80 -15.47
C THR A 2 -20.64 3.51 -15.00
N THR A 3 -19.58 3.62 -14.20
CA THR A 3 -18.94 2.47 -13.58
C THR A 3 -19.50 2.28 -12.16
N HIS A 4 -20.04 1.10 -11.90
CA HIS A 4 -20.62 0.77 -10.60
C HIS A 4 -19.62 0.00 -9.75
N VAL A 5 -19.30 0.52 -8.56
CA VAL A 5 -18.35 -0.10 -7.63
C VAL A 5 -19.07 -0.53 -6.34
N GLY A 6 -18.69 -1.69 -5.83
CA GLY A 6 -19.07 -2.18 -4.51
C GLY A 6 -17.95 -1.97 -3.50
N LEU A 7 -18.29 -1.65 -2.25
CA LEU A 7 -17.33 -1.53 -1.17
C LEU A 7 -17.45 -2.71 -0.21
N ILE A 8 -16.33 -3.35 0.11
CA ILE A 8 -16.25 -4.46 1.07
C ILE A 8 -15.52 -3.95 2.31
N GLY A 9 -16.26 -3.80 3.41
CA GLY A 9 -15.86 -3.14 4.65
C GLY A 9 -16.69 -1.90 4.92
N SER A 10 -16.65 -1.40 6.17
CA SER A 10 -17.34 -0.16 6.59
C SER A 10 -16.52 0.65 7.60
N GLY A 11 -15.21 0.39 7.68
CA GLY A 11 -14.26 1.09 8.55
C GLY A 11 -13.75 2.41 7.94
N ASN A 12 -12.80 3.05 8.63
CA ASN A 12 -12.25 4.35 8.25
C ASN A 12 -11.66 4.35 6.83
N ILE A 13 -10.95 3.29 6.45
CA ILE A 13 -10.35 3.23 5.11
C ILE A 13 -11.42 3.09 4.02
N THR A 14 -12.50 2.35 4.29
CA THR A 14 -13.63 2.24 3.36
C THR A 14 -14.33 3.58 3.17
N GLN A 15 -14.45 4.41 4.22
CA GLN A 15 -14.95 5.79 4.11
C GLN A 15 -14.05 6.65 3.22
N THR A 16 -12.72 6.46 3.30
CA THR A 16 -11.76 7.14 2.43
C THR A 16 -11.97 6.71 0.97
N HIS A 17 -12.16 5.41 0.70
CA HIS A 17 -12.46 4.91 -0.63
C HIS A 17 -13.81 5.40 -1.15
N ALA A 18 -14.82 5.48 -0.29
CA ALA A 18 -16.13 6.01 -0.66
C ALA A 18 -16.03 7.47 -1.11
N ARG A 19 -15.31 8.30 -0.35
CA ARG A 19 -15.05 9.71 -0.74
C ARG A 19 -14.25 9.81 -2.04
N ALA A 20 -13.21 8.99 -2.20
CA ALA A 20 -12.41 8.95 -3.42
C ALA A 20 -13.23 8.53 -4.64
N ALA A 21 -14.04 7.48 -4.54
CA ALA A 21 -14.93 7.02 -5.60
C ALA A 21 -15.98 8.06 -5.98
N SER A 22 -16.60 8.71 -4.99
CA SER A 22 -17.60 9.77 -5.23
C SER A 22 -17.00 11.03 -5.88
N ALA A 23 -15.69 11.25 -5.76
CA ALA A 23 -14.99 12.36 -6.39
C ALA A 23 -14.59 12.10 -7.86
N ILE A 24 -14.86 10.91 -8.40
CA ILE A 24 -14.55 10.56 -9.79
C ILE A 24 -15.81 10.64 -10.66
N PRO A 25 -15.85 11.50 -11.68
CA PRO A 25 -17.00 11.59 -12.57
C PRO A 25 -17.32 10.25 -13.24
N GLY A 26 -18.58 9.86 -13.25
CA GLY A 26 -19.03 8.60 -13.85
C GLY A 26 -18.82 7.35 -13.01
N VAL A 27 -18.36 7.48 -11.75
CA VAL A 27 -18.31 6.39 -10.79
C VAL A 27 -19.48 6.48 -9.82
N GLN A 28 -20.14 5.36 -9.56
CA GLN A 28 -21.22 5.24 -8.61
C GLN A 28 -20.96 4.08 -7.64
N ILE A 29 -21.06 4.36 -6.34
CA ILE A 29 -21.06 3.31 -5.33
C ILE A 29 -22.45 2.69 -5.33
N SER A 30 -22.57 1.43 -5.74
CA SER A 30 -23.87 0.75 -5.88
C SER A 30 -24.23 -0.11 -4.68
N ALA A 31 -23.25 -0.67 -3.99
CA ALA A 31 -23.45 -1.56 -2.86
C ALA A 31 -22.34 -1.44 -1.83
N ILE A 32 -22.66 -1.63 -0.55
CA ILE A 32 -21.69 -1.64 0.56
C ILE A 32 -21.97 -2.86 1.44
N TYR A 33 -20.92 -3.65 1.67
CA TYR A 33 -20.96 -4.81 2.56
C TYR A 33 -20.12 -4.59 3.81
N GLY A 34 -20.60 -5.04 4.96
CA GLY A 34 -19.83 -5.11 6.20
C GLY A 34 -20.59 -5.81 7.31
N THR A 35 -19.88 -6.15 8.37
CA THR A 35 -20.41 -6.93 9.50
C THR A 35 -21.10 -6.08 10.57
N ASN A 36 -20.84 -4.77 10.60
CA ASN A 36 -21.50 -3.86 11.55
C ASN A 36 -22.65 -3.13 10.85
N PRO A 37 -23.92 -3.44 11.20
CA PRO A 37 -25.07 -2.87 10.52
C PRO A 37 -25.13 -1.32 10.60
N GLN A 38 -24.78 -0.73 11.72
CA GLN A 38 -24.85 0.72 11.89
C GLN A 38 -23.90 1.46 10.95
N THR A 39 -22.63 1.01 10.88
CA THR A 39 -21.63 1.66 10.03
C THR A 39 -21.92 1.44 8.54
N VAL A 40 -22.40 0.25 8.16
CA VAL A 40 -22.81 -0.07 6.79
C VAL A 40 -23.98 0.80 6.35
N ASN A 41 -25.06 0.86 7.17
CA ASN A 41 -26.26 1.62 6.82
C ASN A 41 -25.96 3.12 6.73
N ASN A 42 -25.16 3.68 7.66
CA ASN A 42 -24.76 5.09 7.62
C ASN A 42 -24.00 5.40 6.31
N LEU A 43 -22.99 4.61 5.99
CA LEU A 43 -22.18 4.82 4.79
C LEU A 43 -23.00 4.61 3.50
N ALA A 44 -23.90 3.64 3.48
CA ALA A 44 -24.80 3.39 2.36
C ALA A 44 -25.77 4.55 2.14
N THR A 45 -26.33 5.10 3.21
CA THR A 45 -27.20 6.28 3.14
C THR A 45 -26.47 7.49 2.60
N GLU A 46 -25.25 7.77 3.10
CA GLU A 46 -24.41 8.89 2.67
C GLU A 46 -24.11 8.84 1.15
N HIS A 47 -23.83 7.64 0.63
CA HIS A 47 -23.44 7.44 -0.78
C HIS A 47 -24.58 6.93 -1.67
N ARG A 48 -25.83 6.85 -1.17
CA ARG A 48 -27.01 6.34 -1.91
C ARG A 48 -26.79 4.94 -2.47
N ALA A 49 -26.09 4.10 -1.72
CA ALA A 49 -25.77 2.72 -2.05
C ALA A 49 -26.73 1.74 -1.34
N THR A 50 -26.78 0.50 -1.81
CA THR A 50 -27.55 -0.57 -1.13
C THR A 50 -26.70 -1.21 -0.04
N PRO A 51 -27.16 -1.23 1.24
CA PRO A 51 -26.43 -1.89 2.32
C PRO A 51 -26.63 -3.41 2.28
N TYR A 52 -25.55 -4.16 2.58
CA TYR A 52 -25.57 -5.62 2.69
C TYR A 52 -24.86 -6.09 3.95
N HIS A 53 -25.46 -7.13 4.58
CA HIS A 53 -24.88 -7.83 5.74
C HIS A 53 -24.61 -9.31 5.44
N ASP A 54 -25.12 -9.79 4.31
CA ASP A 54 -24.80 -11.09 3.72
C ASP A 54 -23.87 -10.89 2.53
N PHE A 55 -22.73 -11.57 2.56
CA PHE A 55 -21.69 -11.41 1.54
C PHE A 55 -22.08 -11.97 0.19
N THR A 56 -22.85 -13.07 0.18
CA THR A 56 -23.32 -13.70 -1.06
C THR A 56 -24.34 -12.81 -1.77
N ALA A 57 -25.28 -12.24 -1.01
CA ALA A 57 -26.23 -11.27 -1.54
C ALA A 57 -25.55 -10.00 -2.07
N PHE A 58 -24.50 -9.51 -1.39
CA PHE A 58 -23.68 -8.40 -1.88
C PHE A 58 -23.04 -8.71 -3.23
N LEU A 59 -22.41 -9.88 -3.37
CA LEU A 59 -21.75 -10.27 -4.62
C LEU A 59 -22.73 -10.46 -5.78
N ALA A 60 -23.99 -10.77 -5.49
CA ALA A 60 -25.05 -10.89 -6.48
C ALA A 60 -25.66 -9.55 -6.91
N HIS A 61 -25.31 -8.42 -6.23
CA HIS A 61 -25.84 -7.09 -6.55
C HIS A 61 -25.56 -6.68 -8.01
N LYS A 62 -26.57 -6.07 -8.64
CA LYS A 62 -26.45 -5.51 -9.99
C LYS A 62 -27.10 -4.13 -10.05
N PRO A 63 -26.48 -3.16 -10.78
CA PRO A 63 -25.23 -3.29 -11.53
C PRO A 63 -24.01 -3.15 -10.60
N MET A 64 -22.95 -3.97 -10.82
CA MET A 64 -21.66 -3.85 -10.17
C MET A 64 -20.57 -4.37 -11.12
N ASN A 65 -19.50 -3.59 -11.34
CA ASN A 65 -18.41 -3.89 -12.26
C ASN A 65 -17.12 -4.27 -11.49
N ALA A 66 -16.90 -3.63 -10.35
CA ALA A 66 -15.71 -3.80 -9.56
C ALA A 66 -16.02 -3.71 -8.05
N VAL A 67 -15.13 -4.24 -7.24
CA VAL A 67 -15.16 -4.10 -5.78
C VAL A 67 -13.87 -3.48 -5.27
N ILE A 68 -14.00 -2.73 -4.16
CA ILE A 68 -12.87 -2.17 -3.40
C ILE A 68 -12.90 -2.82 -2.02
N LEU A 69 -11.81 -3.51 -1.66
CA LEU A 69 -11.66 -4.19 -0.38
C LEU A 69 -10.96 -3.27 0.63
N GLY A 70 -11.65 -2.97 1.73
CA GLY A 70 -11.16 -2.18 2.87
C GLY A 70 -11.38 -2.91 4.21
N THR A 71 -11.21 -4.22 4.22
CA THR A 71 -11.32 -5.10 5.40
C THR A 71 -9.95 -5.36 6.04
N PRO A 72 -9.85 -6.09 7.17
CA PRO A 72 -8.57 -6.55 7.68
C PRO A 72 -7.79 -7.40 6.66
N SER A 73 -6.46 -7.24 6.65
CA SER A 73 -5.55 -7.78 5.62
C SER A 73 -5.71 -9.27 5.37
N GLY A 74 -5.91 -10.07 6.43
CA GLY A 74 -6.08 -11.52 6.32
C GLY A 74 -7.39 -11.98 5.66
N LEU A 75 -8.28 -11.06 5.30
CA LEU A 75 -9.53 -11.35 4.60
C LEU A 75 -9.48 -11.01 3.10
N HIS A 76 -8.45 -10.30 2.64
CA HIS A 76 -8.40 -9.76 1.29
C HIS A 76 -8.45 -10.84 0.22
N ALA A 77 -7.63 -11.90 0.34
CA ALA A 77 -7.60 -12.96 -0.66
C ALA A 77 -8.93 -13.71 -0.72
N GLN A 78 -9.50 -14.10 0.42
CA GLN A 78 -10.78 -14.83 0.44
C GLN A 78 -11.90 -14.03 -0.23
N GLN A 79 -12.02 -12.75 0.13
CA GLN A 79 -13.06 -11.86 -0.40
C GLN A 79 -12.82 -11.50 -1.87
N GLY A 80 -11.55 -11.25 -2.23
CA GLY A 80 -11.16 -10.95 -3.60
C GLY A 80 -11.36 -12.14 -4.55
N ILE A 81 -11.05 -13.37 -4.11
CA ILE A 81 -11.31 -14.61 -4.88
C ILE A 81 -12.80 -14.75 -5.16
N ALA A 82 -13.64 -14.59 -4.12
CA ALA A 82 -15.08 -14.70 -4.28
C ALA A 82 -15.65 -13.66 -5.25
N ALA A 83 -15.15 -12.40 -5.18
CA ALA A 83 -15.53 -11.34 -6.10
C ALA A 83 -15.07 -11.62 -7.54
N ALA A 84 -13.81 -12.06 -7.71
CA ALA A 84 -13.27 -12.41 -9.02
C ALA A 84 -14.05 -13.53 -9.70
N GLN A 85 -14.48 -14.55 -8.94
CA GLN A 85 -15.32 -15.65 -9.43
C GLN A 85 -16.71 -15.20 -9.90
N GLN A 86 -17.20 -14.05 -9.43
CA GLN A 86 -18.42 -13.42 -9.92
C GLN A 86 -18.18 -12.47 -11.12
N GLY A 87 -16.95 -12.45 -11.67
CA GLY A 87 -16.56 -11.59 -12.78
C GLY A 87 -16.36 -10.14 -12.40
N LEU A 88 -16.19 -9.82 -11.11
CA LEU A 88 -15.94 -8.47 -10.63
C LEU A 88 -14.44 -8.17 -10.65
N HIS A 89 -14.06 -7.01 -11.16
CA HIS A 89 -12.70 -6.50 -11.01
C HIS A 89 -12.41 -6.17 -9.54
N VAL A 90 -11.17 -6.36 -9.08
CA VAL A 90 -10.82 -6.26 -7.67
C VAL A 90 -9.73 -5.22 -7.43
N LEU A 91 -10.03 -4.21 -6.63
CA LEU A 91 -9.05 -3.28 -6.05
C LEU A 91 -8.97 -3.58 -4.55
N THR A 92 -7.82 -4.02 -4.06
CA THR A 92 -7.65 -4.38 -2.65
C THR A 92 -6.74 -3.41 -1.92
N GLU A 93 -7.06 -3.15 -0.64
CA GLU A 93 -6.11 -2.51 0.26
C GLU A 93 -4.82 -3.32 0.38
N LYS A 94 -3.78 -2.62 0.79
CA LYS A 94 -2.48 -3.21 1.10
C LYS A 94 -2.48 -3.80 2.54
N PRO A 95 -1.70 -4.86 2.76
CA PRO A 95 -1.08 -5.74 1.77
C PRO A 95 -2.14 -6.49 0.95
N ILE A 96 -1.75 -7.07 -0.17
CA ILE A 96 -2.66 -7.89 -1.00
C ILE A 96 -3.32 -9.03 -0.21
N ASP A 97 -2.60 -9.59 0.76
CA ASP A 97 -3.01 -10.52 1.81
C ASP A 97 -1.89 -10.61 2.84
N ILE A 98 -2.01 -11.46 3.85
CA ILE A 98 -1.00 -11.66 4.90
C ILE A 98 0.03 -12.74 4.54
N THR A 99 -0.18 -13.52 3.48
CA THR A 99 0.77 -14.53 2.98
C THR A 99 0.86 -14.51 1.47
N THR A 100 2.06 -14.79 0.94
CA THR A 100 2.26 -14.94 -0.51
C THR A 100 1.45 -16.07 -1.09
N LYS A 101 1.21 -17.15 -0.35
CA LYS A 101 0.34 -18.27 -0.76
C LYS A 101 -1.09 -17.80 -1.06
N ASN A 102 -1.66 -17.00 -0.19
CA ASN A 102 -3.00 -16.45 -0.37
C ASN A 102 -3.04 -15.43 -1.51
N ALA A 103 -2.01 -14.58 -1.61
CA ALA A 103 -1.84 -13.64 -2.72
C ALA A 103 -1.80 -14.38 -4.07
N ASP A 104 -1.03 -15.49 -4.17
CA ASP A 104 -0.96 -16.32 -5.37
C ASP A 104 -2.33 -16.93 -5.74
N ALA A 105 -3.11 -17.35 -4.74
CA ALA A 105 -4.46 -17.87 -4.97
C ALA A 105 -5.41 -16.77 -5.51
N LEU A 106 -5.33 -15.54 -4.98
CA LEU A 106 -6.11 -14.41 -5.46
C LEU A 106 -5.73 -14.02 -6.90
N ILE A 107 -4.43 -13.92 -7.20
CA ILE A 107 -3.92 -13.64 -8.54
C ILE A 107 -4.42 -14.70 -9.53
N SER A 108 -4.30 -15.99 -9.17
CA SER A 108 -4.77 -17.10 -10.01
C SER A 108 -6.29 -17.02 -10.26
N ALA A 109 -7.08 -16.64 -9.25
CA ALA A 109 -8.52 -16.49 -9.41
C ALA A 109 -8.87 -15.32 -10.35
N ALA A 110 -8.18 -14.18 -10.22
CA ALA A 110 -8.37 -13.03 -11.10
C ALA A 110 -8.00 -13.36 -12.55
N ASP A 111 -6.88 -14.05 -12.77
CA ASP A 111 -6.44 -14.49 -14.11
C ASP A 111 -7.47 -15.44 -14.76
N LYS A 112 -7.94 -16.45 -14.02
CA LYS A 112 -8.93 -17.42 -14.49
C LYS A 112 -10.26 -16.75 -14.86
N SER A 113 -10.68 -15.79 -14.07
CA SER A 113 -11.90 -15.02 -14.29
C SER A 113 -11.73 -13.88 -15.30
N LYS A 114 -10.50 -13.64 -15.78
CA LYS A 114 -10.16 -12.56 -16.72
C LYS A 114 -10.54 -11.16 -16.20
N VAL A 115 -10.45 -10.96 -14.89
CA VAL A 115 -10.71 -9.67 -14.24
C VAL A 115 -9.40 -8.99 -13.85
N LYS A 116 -9.42 -7.67 -13.76
CA LYS A 116 -8.26 -6.90 -13.26
C LYS A 116 -8.20 -7.01 -11.75
N LEU A 117 -6.98 -7.18 -11.24
CA LEU A 117 -6.65 -7.14 -9.83
C LEU A 117 -5.59 -6.06 -9.62
N ALA A 118 -5.86 -5.12 -8.72
CA ALA A 118 -4.91 -4.10 -8.32
C ALA A 118 -4.79 -4.01 -6.80
N VAL A 119 -3.63 -3.53 -6.33
CA VAL A 119 -3.33 -3.30 -4.91
C VAL A 119 -3.09 -1.82 -4.68
N ILE A 120 -3.62 -1.29 -3.59
CA ILE A 120 -3.57 0.14 -3.27
C ILE A 120 -2.19 0.50 -2.71
N PHE A 121 -1.26 0.78 -3.62
CA PHE A 121 0.02 1.42 -3.34
C PHE A 121 0.05 2.81 -3.99
N GLN A 122 -0.82 3.68 -3.49
CA GLN A 122 -1.06 5.02 -4.03
C GLN A 122 0.19 5.91 -4.08
N ASP A 123 1.20 5.61 -3.28
CA ASP A 123 2.44 6.38 -3.26
C ASP A 123 3.20 6.32 -4.58
N ARG A 124 3.05 5.24 -5.36
CA ARG A 124 3.62 5.12 -6.71
C ARG A 124 3.17 6.23 -7.66
N LEU A 125 1.97 6.80 -7.44
CA LEU A 125 1.40 7.85 -8.29
C LEU A 125 1.72 9.27 -7.81
N LYS A 126 2.44 9.43 -6.71
CA LYS A 126 2.85 10.75 -6.23
C LYS A 126 3.86 11.41 -7.19
N PRO A 127 3.69 12.71 -7.51
CA PRO A 127 4.51 13.37 -8.55
C PRO A 127 6.03 13.24 -8.32
N ASN A 128 6.51 13.40 -7.09
CA ASN A 128 7.95 13.28 -6.80
C ASN A 128 8.45 11.83 -6.88
N ILE A 129 7.59 10.83 -6.59
CA ILE A 129 7.93 9.41 -6.76
C ILE A 129 8.03 9.08 -8.25
N GLN A 130 7.07 9.51 -9.06
CA GLN A 130 7.10 9.34 -10.52
C GLN A 130 8.33 10.01 -11.13
N ARG A 131 8.66 11.21 -10.67
CA ARG A 131 9.85 11.93 -11.10
C ARG A 131 11.14 11.20 -10.74
N LEU A 132 11.28 10.75 -9.49
CA LEU A 132 12.44 9.96 -9.08
C LEU A 132 12.56 8.67 -9.89
N LYS A 133 11.43 7.98 -10.15
CA LYS A 133 11.42 6.81 -11.01
C LYS A 133 11.95 7.13 -12.41
N GLN A 134 11.48 8.21 -13.01
CA GLN A 134 11.97 8.68 -14.31
C GLN A 134 13.47 8.99 -14.27
N TRP A 135 13.99 9.65 -13.24
CA TRP A 135 15.41 9.96 -13.10
C TRP A 135 16.27 8.70 -12.98
N LEU A 136 15.78 7.68 -12.25
CA LEU A 136 16.47 6.39 -12.17
C LEU A 136 16.45 5.66 -13.52
N ASP A 137 15.30 5.64 -14.20
CA ASP A 137 15.13 4.92 -15.47
C ASP A 137 15.95 5.54 -16.61
N CYS A 138 16.07 6.88 -16.65
CA CYS A 138 16.89 7.56 -17.65
C CYS A 138 18.38 7.66 -17.27
N GLY A 139 18.79 7.07 -16.13
CA GLY A 139 20.19 7.02 -15.69
C GLY A 139 20.73 8.33 -15.10
N LEU A 140 19.86 9.31 -14.76
CA LEU A 140 20.29 10.59 -14.22
C LEU A 140 20.97 10.46 -12.84
N VAL A 141 20.54 9.49 -12.03
CA VAL A 141 21.17 9.13 -10.76
C VAL A 141 22.37 8.18 -10.96
N GLY A 142 22.52 7.64 -12.16
CA GLY A 142 23.46 6.58 -12.47
C GLY A 142 23.04 5.22 -11.92
N LYS A 143 23.99 4.28 -11.82
CA LYS A 143 23.75 2.96 -11.23
C LYS A 143 23.56 3.14 -9.71
N PRO A 144 22.43 2.69 -9.11
CA PRO A 144 22.26 2.72 -7.66
C PRO A 144 23.34 1.90 -6.94
N LEU A 145 23.90 2.47 -5.88
CA LEU A 145 24.98 1.91 -5.07
C LEU A 145 24.54 1.65 -3.63
N LEU A 146 23.93 2.68 -3.01
CA LEU A 146 23.55 2.66 -1.59
C LEU A 146 22.13 3.19 -1.40
N VAL A 147 21.39 2.57 -0.49
CA VAL A 147 20.01 2.93 -0.17
C VAL A 147 19.82 2.96 1.34
N ASP A 148 19.23 4.05 1.85
CA ASP A 148 18.78 4.16 3.24
C ASP A 148 17.29 4.47 3.27
N ALA A 149 16.49 3.59 3.86
CA ALA A 149 15.06 3.74 4.00
C ALA A 149 14.65 3.71 5.47
N ARG A 150 13.97 4.77 5.93
CA ARG A 150 13.57 4.93 7.33
C ARG A 150 12.11 5.29 7.48
N VAL A 151 11.39 4.49 8.28
CA VAL A 151 10.02 4.73 8.74
C VAL A 151 10.04 4.77 10.26
N LYS A 152 10.21 5.95 10.83
CA LYS A 152 10.26 6.20 12.28
C LYS A 152 8.95 6.85 12.73
N TRP A 153 7.89 6.09 12.73
CA TRP A 153 6.58 6.58 13.11
C TRP A 153 6.29 6.30 14.58
N TYR A 154 5.31 7.00 15.11
CA TYR A 154 4.78 6.75 16.43
C TYR A 154 3.30 6.38 16.32
N ARG A 155 2.94 5.30 16.97
CA ARG A 155 1.54 4.94 17.21
C ARG A 155 1.33 4.93 18.73
N PRO A 156 0.34 5.66 19.25
CA PRO A 156 0.03 5.60 20.68
C PRO A 156 -0.46 4.19 21.04
N PRO A 157 -0.32 3.75 22.29
CA PRO A 157 -0.79 2.43 22.73
C PRO A 157 -2.23 2.11 22.35
N ASP A 158 -3.12 3.12 22.38
CA ASP A 158 -4.54 2.99 22.03
C ASP A 158 -4.79 2.63 20.56
N TYR A 159 -3.82 2.87 19.69
CA TYR A 159 -3.90 2.45 18.29
C TYR A 159 -4.03 0.92 18.18
N TYR A 160 -3.37 0.21 19.06
CA TYR A 160 -3.40 -1.26 19.11
C TYR A 160 -4.48 -1.77 20.06
N SER A 161 -4.59 -1.23 21.29
CA SER A 161 -5.53 -1.71 22.30
C SER A 161 -7.01 -1.52 21.93
N ASN A 162 -7.32 -0.50 21.09
CA ASN A 162 -8.66 -0.27 20.55
C ASN A 162 -8.99 -1.10 19.30
N SER A 163 -8.16 -2.11 18.98
CA SER A 163 -8.33 -2.96 17.81
C SER A 163 -8.10 -4.41 18.17
N ASN A 164 -8.99 -5.28 17.74
CA ASN A 164 -8.87 -6.74 17.95
C ASN A 164 -8.07 -7.46 16.86
N TRP A 165 -7.55 -6.74 15.86
CA TRP A 165 -6.82 -7.34 14.75
C TRP A 165 -5.42 -6.74 14.53
N ARG A 166 -5.21 -5.46 14.88
CA ARG A 166 -3.91 -4.80 14.66
C ARG A 166 -2.82 -5.42 15.54
N GLY A 167 -1.63 -5.61 14.96
CA GLY A 167 -0.50 -6.21 15.62
C GLY A 167 -0.63 -7.71 15.87
N THR A 168 -1.60 -8.38 15.22
CA THR A 168 -1.76 -9.85 15.26
C THR A 168 -1.23 -10.48 13.97
N PHE A 169 -0.64 -11.67 14.05
CA PHE A 169 -0.24 -12.38 12.83
C PHE A 169 -1.44 -12.91 12.04
N ALA A 170 -2.55 -13.22 12.70
CA ALA A 170 -3.71 -13.87 12.05
C ALA A 170 -4.49 -12.95 11.10
N LEU A 171 -4.64 -11.67 11.43
CA LEU A 171 -5.48 -10.74 10.66
C LEU A 171 -4.71 -9.54 10.09
N ASP A 172 -3.67 -9.07 10.79
CA ASP A 172 -2.80 -7.97 10.32
C ASP A 172 -1.60 -8.52 9.52
N GLY A 173 -1.18 -9.75 9.80
CA GLY A 173 -0.03 -10.42 9.19
C GLY A 173 1.30 -10.05 9.82
N GLY A 174 1.32 -9.15 10.81
CA GLY A 174 2.51 -8.64 11.48
C GLY A 174 2.26 -7.28 12.11
N GLY A 175 3.31 -6.48 12.23
CA GLY A 175 3.27 -5.20 12.92
C GLY A 175 3.74 -4.01 12.10
N ALA A 176 4.77 -3.31 12.61
CA ALA A 176 5.29 -2.09 11.99
C ALA A 176 5.69 -2.28 10.52
N LEU A 177 6.26 -3.43 10.17
CA LEU A 177 6.75 -3.68 8.83
C LEU A 177 5.59 -3.83 7.82
N ILE A 178 4.70 -4.81 8.04
CA ILE A 178 3.66 -5.14 7.06
C ILE A 178 2.52 -4.12 7.03
N ASN A 179 2.19 -3.51 8.17
CA ASN A 179 1.07 -2.58 8.23
C ASN A 179 1.50 -1.14 7.84
N GLN A 180 2.63 -0.67 8.36
CA GLN A 180 3.05 0.72 8.23
C GLN A 180 4.16 0.91 7.18
N ALA A 181 5.22 0.12 7.23
CA ALA A 181 6.37 0.30 6.36
C ALA A 181 6.20 -0.34 4.97
N ILE A 182 5.16 -1.11 4.73
CA ILE A 182 4.95 -1.81 3.45
C ILE A 182 4.89 -0.84 2.25
N HIS A 183 4.42 0.38 2.42
CA HIS A 183 4.49 1.41 1.38
C HIS A 183 5.94 1.77 1.02
N THR A 184 6.85 1.78 2.00
CA THR A 184 8.28 2.00 1.75
C THR A 184 8.93 0.79 1.12
N VAL A 185 8.55 -0.42 1.54
CA VAL A 185 8.96 -1.69 0.91
C VAL A 185 8.55 -1.70 -0.56
N ASP A 186 7.31 -1.31 -0.85
CA ASP A 186 6.80 -1.19 -2.21
C ASP A 186 7.59 -0.19 -3.05
N LEU A 187 7.86 1.00 -2.51
CA LEU A 187 8.66 2.02 -3.20
C LEU A 187 10.09 1.57 -3.47
N LEU A 188 10.72 0.82 -2.56
CA LEU A 188 12.05 0.24 -2.80
C LEU A 188 12.03 -0.69 -4.02
N LEU A 189 11.06 -1.59 -4.10
CA LEU A 189 10.91 -2.51 -5.23
C LEU A 189 10.53 -1.79 -6.53
N TYR A 190 9.66 -0.79 -6.44
CA TYR A 190 9.23 0.01 -7.59
C TYR A 190 10.36 0.84 -8.20
N LEU A 191 11.20 1.45 -7.35
CA LEU A 191 12.27 2.34 -7.77
C LEU A 191 13.56 1.59 -8.16
N LEU A 192 13.90 0.51 -7.45
CA LEU A 192 15.23 -0.11 -7.51
C LEU A 192 15.23 -1.58 -7.97
N GLY A 193 14.05 -2.18 -8.13
CA GLY A 193 13.90 -3.57 -8.52
C GLY A 193 13.97 -4.55 -7.34
N ASP A 194 14.19 -5.83 -7.64
CA ASP A 194 14.10 -6.90 -6.68
C ASP A 194 15.28 -6.94 -5.70
N VAL A 195 14.98 -7.39 -4.48
CA VAL A 195 15.96 -7.67 -3.43
C VAL A 195 16.35 -9.15 -3.52
N ALA A 196 17.67 -9.40 -3.67
CA ALA A 196 18.24 -10.75 -3.79
C ALA A 196 18.53 -11.39 -2.44
N ARG A 197 18.95 -10.60 -1.44
CA ARG A 197 19.28 -11.09 -0.09
C ARG A 197 18.79 -10.15 0.98
N VAL A 198 18.42 -10.73 2.13
CA VAL A 198 17.95 -10.01 3.31
C VAL A 198 18.65 -10.57 4.55
N GLN A 199 19.12 -9.67 5.42
CA GLN A 199 19.52 -9.97 6.78
C GLN A 199 18.77 -9.04 7.73
N ALA A 200 17.98 -9.58 8.66
CA ALA A 200 17.06 -8.77 9.42
C ALA A 200 16.94 -9.16 10.89
N ARG A 201 16.47 -8.21 11.69
CA ARG A 201 16.04 -8.39 13.07
C ARG A 201 14.71 -7.68 13.32
N THR A 202 13.82 -8.33 14.07
CA THR A 202 12.55 -7.76 14.52
C THR A 202 12.48 -7.81 16.04
N ALA A 203 11.82 -6.82 16.64
CA ALA A 203 11.61 -6.73 18.08
C ALA A 203 10.25 -6.07 18.38
N THR A 204 9.70 -6.37 19.55
CA THR A 204 8.57 -5.66 20.14
C THR A 204 9.12 -4.93 21.36
N VAL A 205 9.40 -3.62 21.22
CA VAL A 205 10.18 -2.86 22.21
C VAL A 205 9.32 -1.94 23.07
N LEU A 206 8.15 -1.53 22.60
CA LEU A 206 7.27 -0.59 23.28
C LEU A 206 5.86 -1.14 23.51
N HIS A 207 5.25 -1.69 22.45
CA HIS A 207 3.84 -2.05 22.47
C HIS A 207 3.59 -3.46 23.00
N LYS A 208 2.41 -3.67 23.61
CA LYS A 208 1.95 -5.00 24.05
C LYS A 208 1.15 -5.66 22.93
N ILE A 209 1.85 -6.10 21.87
CA ILE A 209 1.28 -6.76 20.69
C ILE A 209 2.00 -8.07 20.41
N GLU A 210 1.36 -8.93 19.62
CA GLU A 210 1.92 -10.22 19.22
C GLU A 210 3.08 -10.06 18.23
N ALA A 211 2.93 -9.12 17.30
CA ALA A 211 3.89 -8.86 16.24
C ALA A 211 4.98 -7.86 16.66
N GLU A 212 5.87 -7.52 15.75
CA GLU A 212 6.93 -6.53 15.97
C GLU A 212 6.40 -5.10 15.86
N ASP A 213 6.94 -4.20 16.69
CA ASP A 213 6.81 -2.77 16.55
C ASP A 213 8.06 -2.11 15.96
N THR A 214 9.13 -2.90 15.79
CA THR A 214 10.43 -2.44 15.27
C THR A 214 11.08 -3.53 14.44
N ALA A 215 11.54 -3.16 13.22
CA ALA A 215 12.28 -4.01 12.32
C ALA A 215 13.47 -3.26 11.71
N VAL A 216 14.61 -3.96 11.57
CA VAL A 216 15.81 -3.49 10.87
C VAL A 216 16.23 -4.56 9.89
N ALA A 217 16.48 -4.19 8.64
CA ALA A 217 16.94 -5.10 7.62
C ALA A 217 18.08 -4.50 6.80
N ASN A 218 19.09 -5.30 6.50
CA ASN A 218 20.08 -5.06 5.46
C ASN A 218 19.57 -5.75 4.17
N LEU A 219 19.61 -5.03 3.07
CA LEU A 219 19.09 -5.46 1.77
C LEU A 219 20.22 -5.48 0.75
N GLU A 220 20.28 -6.52 -0.05
CA GLU A 220 21.12 -6.60 -1.24
C GLU A 220 20.21 -6.72 -2.45
N PHE A 221 20.20 -5.70 -3.30
CA PHE A 221 19.36 -5.67 -4.50
C PHE A 221 19.95 -6.53 -5.63
N ALA A 222 19.12 -7.05 -6.50
CA ALA A 222 19.55 -7.80 -7.67
C ALA A 222 20.47 -7.00 -8.62
N SER A 223 20.36 -5.65 -8.59
CA SER A 223 21.26 -4.73 -9.30
C SER A 223 22.67 -4.64 -8.70
N GLY A 224 22.89 -5.20 -7.51
CA GLY A 224 24.12 -5.11 -6.73
C GLY A 224 24.16 -3.91 -5.79
N ALA A 225 23.14 -3.05 -5.74
CA ALA A 225 23.03 -2.03 -4.72
C ALA A 225 22.84 -2.67 -3.33
N VAL A 226 23.35 -2.02 -2.28
CA VAL A 226 23.15 -2.44 -0.89
C VAL A 226 22.36 -1.37 -0.14
N GLY A 227 21.62 -1.76 0.89
CA GLY A 227 20.84 -0.77 1.63
C GLY A 227 20.33 -1.24 2.97
N THR A 228 19.69 -0.31 3.68
CA THR A 228 19.05 -0.55 4.96
C THR A 228 17.58 -0.18 4.90
N LEU A 229 16.75 -0.91 5.63
CA LEU A 229 15.38 -0.58 5.94
C LEU A 229 15.19 -0.60 7.45
N LEU A 230 14.79 0.54 8.02
CA LEU A 230 14.37 0.66 9.40
C LEU A 230 12.88 1.01 9.45
N ALA A 231 12.10 0.23 10.18
CA ALA A 231 10.68 0.45 10.38
C ALA A 231 10.32 0.35 11.87
N THR A 232 9.66 1.37 12.41
CA THR A 232 9.16 1.32 13.79
C THR A 232 7.89 2.14 13.96
N THR A 233 7.03 1.71 14.89
CA THR A 233 5.88 2.48 15.38
C THR A 233 6.09 2.99 16.82
N ALA A 234 7.31 2.83 17.35
CA ALA A 234 7.69 3.18 18.73
C ALA A 234 8.48 4.50 18.82
N ALA A 235 8.71 5.21 17.72
CA ALA A 235 9.57 6.42 17.70
C ALA A 235 8.76 7.69 17.96
N TYR A 236 8.55 8.08 19.24
CA TYR A 236 7.92 9.36 19.60
C TYR A 236 8.83 10.56 19.19
N PRO A 237 8.28 11.68 18.66
CA PRO A 237 6.87 11.95 18.36
C PRO A 237 6.42 11.41 16.99
N GLY A 238 7.27 10.76 16.22
CA GLY A 238 7.12 10.37 14.84
C GLY A 238 7.85 11.33 13.89
N TYR A 239 8.49 10.76 12.87
CA TYR A 239 9.27 11.49 11.88
C TYR A 239 8.79 11.16 10.47
N PRO A 240 9.01 12.07 9.51
CA PRO A 240 8.78 11.79 8.11
C PRO A 240 9.45 10.49 7.66
N ARG A 241 8.76 9.74 6.79
CA ARG A 241 9.44 8.70 6.01
C ARG A 241 10.57 9.36 5.23
N ARG A 242 11.76 8.73 5.26
CA ARG A 242 12.91 9.15 4.48
C ARG A 242 13.40 8.00 3.63
N LEU A 243 13.69 8.30 2.39
CA LEU A 243 14.35 7.41 1.44
C LEU A 243 15.50 8.20 0.81
N GLU A 244 16.71 7.66 0.91
CA GLU A 244 17.91 8.21 0.31
C GLU A 244 18.51 7.19 -0.65
N ILE A 245 18.76 7.60 -1.89
CA ILE A 245 19.34 6.76 -2.94
C ILE A 245 20.58 7.44 -3.47
N THR A 246 21.73 6.78 -3.30
CA THR A 246 23.01 7.19 -3.87
C THR A 246 23.33 6.29 -5.05
N GLY A 247 23.57 6.90 -6.18
CA GLY A 247 24.06 6.26 -7.40
C GLY A 247 25.41 6.80 -7.83
N THR A 248 25.91 6.32 -8.96
CA THR A 248 27.22 6.73 -9.50
C THR A 248 27.26 8.20 -9.97
N GLU A 249 26.09 8.79 -10.26
CA GLU A 249 25.96 10.16 -10.77
C GLU A 249 25.37 11.13 -9.74
N GLY A 250 25.06 10.66 -8.52
CA GLY A 250 24.62 11.55 -7.45
C GLY A 250 23.71 10.89 -6.43
N THR A 251 23.17 11.72 -5.52
CA THR A 251 22.32 11.30 -4.42
C THR A 251 20.99 12.05 -4.46
N VAL A 252 19.89 11.33 -4.26
CA VAL A 252 18.54 11.91 -4.13
C VAL A 252 17.95 11.53 -2.78
N ILE A 253 17.34 12.50 -2.10
CA ILE A 253 16.69 12.35 -0.81
C ILE A 253 15.20 12.68 -0.95
N LEU A 254 14.36 11.74 -0.54
CA LEU A 254 12.93 11.91 -0.36
C LEU A 254 12.59 11.99 1.13
N GLU A 255 11.87 13.02 1.54
CA GLU A 255 11.22 13.10 2.85
C GLU A 255 9.75 13.48 2.65
N HIS A 256 8.82 12.83 3.36
CA HIS A 256 7.37 13.01 3.14
C HIS A 256 6.96 12.91 1.67
N ASP A 257 7.58 11.98 0.93
CA ASP A 257 7.33 11.78 -0.50
C ASP A 257 7.66 13.00 -1.39
N ARG A 258 8.50 13.89 -0.89
CA ARG A 258 9.05 15.06 -1.60
C ARG A 258 10.55 14.90 -1.79
N ILE A 259 11.04 15.28 -2.94
CA ILE A 259 12.48 15.40 -3.16
C ILE A 259 12.95 16.62 -2.38
N THR A 260 13.71 16.41 -1.31
CA THR A 260 14.26 17.48 -0.45
C THR A 260 15.70 17.80 -0.79
N ALA A 261 16.41 16.86 -1.42
CA ALA A 261 17.74 17.10 -1.98
C ALA A 261 17.95 16.20 -3.20
N ALA A 262 18.69 16.70 -4.19
CA ALA A 262 19.19 15.93 -5.32
C ALA A 262 20.54 16.53 -5.78
N ASP A 263 21.59 15.97 -5.23
CA ASP A 263 22.97 16.37 -5.55
C ASP A 263 23.45 15.49 -6.72
N LEU A 264 23.14 15.93 -7.94
CA LEU A 264 23.39 15.21 -9.18
C LEU A 264 24.52 15.90 -9.95
N ARG A 265 25.39 15.14 -10.62
CA ARG A 265 26.45 15.69 -11.49
C ARG A 265 25.87 16.49 -12.64
N ASN A 266 24.74 16.06 -13.19
CA ASN A 266 24.02 16.69 -14.28
C ASN A 266 22.56 16.94 -13.86
N PRO A 267 22.26 17.96 -13.03
CA PRO A 267 20.90 18.20 -12.55
C PRO A 267 19.97 18.60 -13.69
N PRO A 268 18.69 18.18 -13.66
CA PRO A 268 17.72 18.59 -14.67
C PRO A 268 17.42 20.09 -14.56
N PRO A 269 17.07 20.77 -15.67
CA PRO A 269 16.88 22.22 -15.70
C PRO A 269 15.79 22.75 -14.76
N ASP A 270 14.79 21.92 -14.44
CA ASP A 270 13.63 22.26 -13.61
C ASP A 270 13.82 21.95 -12.12
N PHE A 271 15.03 21.57 -11.71
CA PHE A 271 15.32 21.14 -10.33
C PHE A 271 14.97 22.20 -9.27
N ALA A 272 15.25 23.48 -9.54
CA ALA A 272 14.99 24.57 -8.61
C ALA A 272 13.50 24.75 -8.24
N THR A 273 12.58 24.31 -9.09
CA THR A 273 11.13 24.42 -8.85
C THR A 273 10.56 23.24 -8.03
N ILE A 274 11.32 22.16 -7.84
CA ILE A 274 10.87 20.91 -7.25
C ILE A 274 10.79 20.99 -5.72
N THR A 275 11.65 21.80 -5.10
CA THR A 275 11.77 21.90 -3.64
C THR A 275 10.71 22.81 -2.99
N ALA A 276 9.94 23.55 -3.78
CA ALA A 276 8.92 24.49 -3.30
C ALA A 276 7.51 23.89 -3.35
N GLY A 277 7.05 23.30 -2.27
CA GLY A 277 5.64 22.82 -2.19
C GLY A 277 5.25 22.37 -0.78
N ASP A 278 4.09 22.79 -0.31
CA ASP A 278 3.54 22.43 1.01
C ASP A 278 2.94 21.01 1.04
N SER A 279 3.25 20.23 2.08
CA SER A 279 2.39 19.14 2.53
C SER A 279 2.54 18.92 4.03
N ASN A 280 1.44 19.14 4.77
CA ASN A 280 1.30 18.86 6.19
C ASN A 280 0.61 17.51 6.40
N GLN A 281 1.32 16.39 6.24
CA GLN A 281 0.84 15.11 6.77
C GLN A 281 1.71 14.69 7.96
N SER A 282 1.08 14.58 9.11
CA SER A 282 1.75 14.19 10.36
C SER A 282 2.12 12.70 10.35
N ALA A 283 3.38 12.39 10.59
CA ALA A 283 3.87 11.02 10.80
C ALA A 283 3.26 10.33 12.05
N SER A 284 2.53 11.07 12.86
CA SER A 284 1.81 10.59 14.04
C SER A 284 0.32 10.32 13.80
N SER A 285 -0.28 10.86 12.72
CA SER A 285 -1.71 10.65 12.43
C SER A 285 -1.97 9.30 11.74
N ALA A 286 -2.95 8.55 12.26
CA ALA A 286 -3.47 7.35 11.61
C ALA A 286 -4.65 7.65 10.66
N ALA A 287 -5.18 8.88 10.67
CA ALA A 287 -6.31 9.27 9.83
C ALA A 287 -5.84 9.79 8.47
N VAL A 288 -6.43 9.25 7.41
CA VAL A 288 -6.22 9.71 6.04
C VAL A 288 -7.24 10.82 5.75
N THR A 289 -6.79 12.07 5.76
CA THR A 289 -7.63 13.23 5.44
C THR A 289 -7.59 13.57 3.95
N ASP A 290 -6.44 13.42 3.31
CA ASP A 290 -6.26 13.63 1.88
C ASP A 290 -6.61 12.37 1.08
N ILE A 291 -7.61 12.49 0.20
CA ILE A 291 -8.08 11.40 -0.67
C ILE A 291 -7.37 11.37 -2.03
N SER A 292 -6.51 12.32 -2.34
CA SER A 292 -5.92 12.49 -3.68
C SER A 292 -5.19 11.23 -4.18
N GLY A 293 -4.39 10.62 -3.31
CA GLY A 293 -3.68 9.38 -3.64
C GLY A 293 -4.63 8.20 -3.88
N HIS A 294 -5.68 8.05 -3.04
CA HIS A 294 -6.68 6.99 -3.21
C HIS A 294 -7.54 7.22 -4.45
N LYS A 295 -7.85 8.46 -4.78
CA LYS A 295 -8.53 8.82 -6.02
C LYS A 295 -7.66 8.46 -7.23
N ALA A 296 -6.39 8.84 -7.24
CA ALA A 296 -5.48 8.57 -8.36
C ALA A 296 -5.31 7.07 -8.62
N ILE A 297 -5.14 6.23 -7.59
CA ILE A 297 -5.01 4.79 -7.76
C ILE A 297 -6.32 4.14 -8.23
N LEU A 298 -7.46 4.65 -7.81
CA LEU A 298 -8.76 4.19 -8.30
C LEU A 298 -8.97 4.61 -9.77
N GLU A 299 -8.57 5.82 -10.16
CA GLU A 299 -8.61 6.28 -11.56
C GLU A 299 -7.71 5.40 -12.46
N ASP A 300 -6.48 5.11 -12.04
CA ASP A 300 -5.56 4.18 -12.74
C ASP A 300 -6.22 2.79 -12.93
N PHE A 301 -6.79 2.23 -11.87
CA PHE A 301 -7.48 0.94 -11.92
C PHE A 301 -8.67 0.95 -12.89
N LEU A 302 -9.52 1.98 -12.84
CA LEU A 302 -10.67 2.09 -13.74
C LEU A 302 -10.25 2.31 -15.19
N GLN A 303 -9.19 3.07 -15.45
CA GLN A 303 -8.60 3.22 -16.78
C GLN A 303 -8.02 1.90 -17.29
N ALA A 304 -7.35 1.12 -16.42
CA ALA A 304 -6.84 -0.19 -16.77
C ALA A 304 -7.97 -1.16 -17.18
N ILE A 305 -9.13 -1.09 -16.51
CA ILE A 305 -10.32 -1.86 -16.89
C ILE A 305 -10.84 -1.40 -18.26
N ALA A 306 -11.04 -0.10 -18.42
CA ALA A 306 -11.63 0.47 -19.65
C ALA A 306 -10.78 0.20 -20.90
N ASN A 307 -9.45 0.28 -20.77
CA ASN A 307 -8.49 0.13 -21.86
C ASN A 307 -7.93 -1.31 -21.97
N ASN A 308 -8.35 -2.21 -21.09
CA ASN A 308 -7.82 -3.57 -20.98
C ASN A 308 -6.28 -3.62 -20.81
N THR A 309 -5.70 -2.64 -20.12
CA THR A 309 -4.27 -2.59 -19.77
C THR A 309 -4.02 -3.15 -18.36
N GLN A 310 -2.77 -3.12 -17.89
CA GLN A 310 -2.46 -3.43 -16.50
C GLN A 310 -2.46 -2.15 -15.65
N PRO A 311 -3.00 -2.18 -14.43
CA PRO A 311 -2.86 -1.08 -13.48
C PRO A 311 -1.40 -0.93 -13.03
N ILE A 312 -1.02 0.25 -12.54
CA ILE A 312 0.36 0.55 -12.10
C ILE A 312 0.86 -0.39 -11.00
N CYS A 313 -0.04 -0.89 -10.18
CA CYS A 313 0.24 -1.91 -9.18
C CYS A 313 -0.77 -3.04 -9.29
N ASP A 314 -0.53 -3.99 -10.17
CA ASP A 314 -1.34 -5.20 -10.30
C ASP A 314 -1.11 -6.16 -9.12
N GLY A 315 -1.82 -7.29 -9.11
CA GLY A 315 -1.68 -8.29 -8.05
C GLY A 315 -0.26 -8.85 -7.92
N ARG A 316 0.48 -8.99 -9.03
CA ARG A 316 1.85 -9.51 -9.03
C ARG A 316 2.81 -8.51 -8.39
N GLU A 317 2.65 -7.23 -8.73
CA GLU A 317 3.42 -6.15 -8.10
C GLU A 317 3.14 -6.04 -6.60
N GLY A 318 1.86 -6.08 -6.18
CA GLY A 318 1.52 -6.07 -4.76
C GLY A 318 2.06 -7.28 -3.99
N ARG A 319 2.10 -8.46 -4.65
CA ARG A 319 2.70 -9.67 -4.09
C ARG A 319 4.21 -9.55 -3.86
N ARG A 320 4.95 -8.81 -4.70
CA ARG A 320 6.41 -8.60 -4.52
C ARG A 320 6.69 -7.90 -3.20
N SER A 321 5.91 -6.90 -2.85
CA SER A 321 6.05 -6.17 -1.56
C SER A 321 5.79 -7.10 -0.37
N LEU A 322 4.77 -7.94 -0.45
CA LEU A 322 4.49 -8.95 0.57
C LEU A 322 5.61 -10.00 0.67
N ALA A 323 6.15 -10.46 -0.46
CA ALA A 323 7.24 -11.44 -0.49
C ALA A 323 8.52 -10.92 0.18
N LEU A 324 8.85 -9.63 -0.01
CA LEU A 324 9.99 -9.02 0.68
C LEU A 324 9.73 -8.92 2.20
N VAL A 325 8.51 -8.58 2.61
CA VAL A 325 8.14 -8.59 4.04
C VAL A 325 8.28 -10.00 4.65
N GLU A 326 7.79 -11.04 3.97
CA GLU A 326 7.95 -12.43 4.43
C GLU A 326 9.42 -12.85 4.50
N ALA A 327 10.26 -12.42 3.54
CA ALA A 327 11.70 -12.68 3.56
C ALA A 327 12.39 -12.02 4.75
N ILE A 328 12.00 -10.77 5.08
CA ILE A 328 12.49 -10.05 6.26
C ILE A 328 12.11 -10.80 7.55
N TYR A 329 10.86 -11.23 7.69
CA TYR A 329 10.41 -12.01 8.85
C TYR A 329 11.12 -13.36 8.94
N THR A 330 11.34 -14.02 7.81
CA THR A 330 12.07 -15.31 7.78
C THR A 330 13.51 -15.14 8.21
N SER A 331 14.21 -14.14 7.69
CA SER A 331 15.58 -13.80 8.10
C SER A 331 15.67 -13.45 9.59
N ALA A 332 14.73 -12.66 10.12
CA ALA A 332 14.71 -12.27 11.52
C ALA A 332 14.48 -13.46 12.47
N ARG A 333 13.66 -14.45 12.05
CA ARG A 333 13.47 -15.70 12.80
C ARG A 333 14.71 -16.57 12.81
N ALA A 334 15.41 -16.69 11.69
CA ALA A 334 16.65 -17.46 11.58
C ALA A 334 17.81 -16.86 12.37
N SER A 335 17.78 -15.54 12.63
CA SER A 335 18.82 -14.80 13.38
C SER A 335 18.55 -14.75 14.90
N LYS A 336 17.50 -15.40 15.39
CA LYS A 336 17.27 -15.60 16.84
C LYS A 336 18.15 -16.77 17.30
N VAL A 337 19.42 -16.47 17.63
CA VAL A 337 20.33 -17.37 18.36
C VAL A 337 20.44 -16.87 19.77
#